data_4f13ac1cb32d7bdced3ea5707fd636a8
#
_entry.id   4f13ac1cb32d7bdced3ea5707fd636a8
#
_cell.length_a   1.000
_cell.length_b   1.000
_cell.length_c   1.000
_cell.angle_alpha   90.00
_cell.angle_beta   90.00
_cell.angle_gamma   90.00
#
_symmetry.space_group_name_H-M   'P 1'
#
loop_
_entity.id
_entity.type
_entity.pdbx_description
1 polymer ?
#
loop_
_entity_poly.entity_id
_entity_poly.type
_entity_poly.pdbx_seq_one_letter_code
_entity_poly.pdbx_strand_id
1 'polypeptide(L)'
;MSSFDHNGLTRDINNALRPFRQSQSGVMQGFAQLAQASMAEGAISAKNKELIALAIGVTQRCSGCIGFHTKALQKLGATRQELEEMLGIAVYMGGGPALMYAAETLDAWDKLPPLTQQA
;
A
#
# COMPACT_ATOMS: atom_id res chain seq x y z
N MET A 1 -5.50 -16.99 -14.73
CA MET A 1 -6.13 -16.41 -13.52
C MET A 1 -5.05 -16.14 -12.47
N SER A 2 -5.09 -14.97 -11.88
CA SER A 2 -4.10 -14.60 -10.86
C SER A 2 -4.41 -15.29 -9.54
N SER A 3 -3.38 -15.71 -8.80
CA SER A 3 -3.49 -16.20 -7.43
C SER A 3 -3.53 -15.07 -6.41
N PHE A 4 -3.33 -13.81 -6.83
CA PHE A 4 -3.31 -12.66 -5.93
C PHE A 4 -4.73 -12.10 -5.74
N ASP A 5 -5.09 -11.78 -4.51
CA ASP A 5 -6.37 -11.14 -4.20
C ASP A 5 -6.17 -10.11 -3.08
N HIS A 6 -5.63 -8.95 -3.45
CA HIS A 6 -5.35 -7.89 -2.47
C HIS A 6 -6.62 -7.24 -1.94
N ASN A 7 -7.70 -7.21 -2.74
CA ASN A 7 -8.98 -6.68 -2.25
C ASN A 7 -9.57 -7.55 -1.14
N GLY A 8 -9.52 -8.87 -1.32
CA GLY A 8 -9.91 -9.81 -0.29
C GLY A 8 -8.98 -9.75 0.93
N LEU A 9 -7.67 -9.65 0.69
CA LEU A 9 -6.68 -9.60 1.76
C LEU A 9 -6.88 -8.36 2.66
N THR A 10 -7.03 -7.17 2.07
CA THR A 10 -7.22 -5.95 2.87
C THR A 10 -8.51 -6.00 3.66
N ARG A 11 -9.59 -6.55 3.07
CA ARG A 11 -10.85 -6.76 3.79
C ARG A 11 -10.64 -7.69 4.97
N ASP A 12 -9.95 -8.79 4.77
CA ASP A 12 -9.72 -9.79 5.82
C ASP A 12 -8.84 -9.22 6.94
N ILE A 13 -7.81 -8.43 6.59
CA ILE A 13 -6.98 -7.74 7.57
C ILE A 13 -7.83 -6.79 8.42
N ASN A 14 -8.66 -5.97 7.77
CA ASN A 14 -9.53 -5.04 8.49
C ASN A 14 -10.48 -5.77 9.43
N ASN A 15 -11.06 -6.88 8.97
CA ASN A 15 -11.95 -7.69 9.81
C ASN A 15 -11.20 -8.31 10.99
N ALA A 16 -10.01 -8.83 10.76
CA ALA A 16 -9.20 -9.44 11.83
C ALA A 16 -8.75 -8.41 12.87
N LEU A 17 -8.49 -7.16 12.43
CA LEU A 17 -8.06 -6.10 13.34
C LEU A 17 -9.19 -5.48 14.14
N ARG A 18 -10.46 -5.74 13.79
CA ARG A 18 -11.58 -5.10 14.46
C ARG A 18 -11.58 -5.32 15.99
N PRO A 19 -11.44 -6.55 16.49
CA PRO A 19 -11.35 -6.76 17.95
C PRO A 19 -10.08 -6.11 18.56
N PHE A 20 -8.99 -6.12 17.82
CA PHE A 20 -7.72 -5.53 18.26
C PHE A 20 -7.84 -4.02 18.43
N ARG A 21 -8.58 -3.35 17.55
CA ARG A 21 -8.84 -1.91 17.66
C ARG A 21 -9.59 -1.57 18.95
N GLN A 22 -10.40 -2.49 19.45
CA GLN A 22 -11.12 -2.31 20.70
C GLN A 22 -10.24 -2.61 21.92
N SER A 23 -9.51 -3.73 21.89
CA SER A 23 -8.69 -4.15 23.02
C SER A 23 -7.42 -3.31 23.18
N GLN A 24 -6.90 -2.77 22.09
CA GLN A 24 -5.66 -1.99 22.06
C GLN A 24 -5.91 -0.62 21.41
N SER A 25 -6.96 0.05 21.85
CA SER A 25 -7.39 1.32 21.25
C SER A 25 -6.31 2.40 21.33
N GLY A 26 -5.56 2.47 22.43
CA GLY A 26 -4.46 3.43 22.57
C GLY A 26 -3.34 3.18 21.55
N VAL A 27 -2.97 1.93 21.35
CA VAL A 27 -1.95 1.55 20.36
C VAL A 27 -2.43 1.92 18.97
N MET A 28 -3.68 1.60 18.64
CA MET A 28 -4.24 1.87 17.31
C MET A 28 -4.38 3.36 17.06
N GLN A 29 -4.77 4.14 18.05
CA GLN A 29 -4.83 5.60 17.94
C GLN A 29 -3.44 6.19 17.73
N GLY A 30 -2.44 5.71 18.48
CA GLY A 30 -1.06 6.14 18.32
C GLY A 30 -0.53 5.83 16.92
N PHE A 31 -0.80 4.65 16.42
CA PHE A 31 -0.39 4.27 15.06
C PHE A 31 -1.08 5.13 14.01
N ALA A 32 -2.38 5.39 14.17
CA ALA A 32 -3.12 6.25 13.23
C ALA A 32 -2.56 7.68 13.23
N GLN A 33 -2.21 8.23 14.39
CA GLN A 33 -1.59 9.54 14.48
C GLN A 33 -0.20 9.57 13.86
N LEU A 34 0.59 8.51 14.05
CA LEU A 34 1.90 8.37 13.41
C LEU A 34 1.76 8.37 11.89
N ALA A 35 0.82 7.58 11.37
CA ALA A 35 0.58 7.52 9.93
C ALA A 35 0.15 8.89 9.38
N GLN A 36 -0.80 9.55 10.05
CA GLN A 36 -1.31 10.85 9.63
C GLN A 36 -0.21 11.90 9.60
N ALA A 37 0.61 11.97 10.65
CA ALA A 37 1.70 12.94 10.73
C ALA A 37 2.79 12.66 9.68
N SER A 38 3.11 11.38 9.46
CA SER A 38 4.16 10.98 8.52
C SER A 38 3.76 11.24 7.07
N MET A 39 2.49 11.04 6.74
CA MET A 39 2.00 11.08 5.36
C MET A 39 1.41 12.43 4.95
N ALA A 40 1.38 13.40 5.85
CA ALA A 40 0.85 14.71 5.54
C ALA A 40 1.66 15.41 4.47
N GLU A 41 0.98 16.19 3.61
CA GLU A 41 1.62 17.00 2.58
C GLU A 41 2.64 17.94 3.21
N GLY A 42 3.83 18.00 2.62
CA GLY A 42 4.91 18.85 3.10
C GLY A 42 5.88 19.15 1.98
N ALA A 43 7.18 19.23 2.28
CA ALA A 43 8.21 19.37 1.25
C ALA A 43 8.15 18.20 0.24
N ILE A 44 7.75 17.02 0.71
CA ILE A 44 7.46 15.89 -0.16
C ILE A 44 5.94 15.79 -0.26
N SER A 45 5.40 15.67 -1.49
CA SER A 45 3.96 15.57 -1.69
C SER A 45 3.40 14.29 -1.07
N ALA A 46 2.11 14.31 -0.73
CA ALA A 46 1.42 13.13 -0.22
C ALA A 46 1.53 11.95 -1.19
N LYS A 47 1.41 12.20 -2.49
CA LYS A 47 1.56 11.15 -3.51
C LYS A 47 2.96 10.54 -3.48
N ASN A 48 4.00 11.36 -3.43
CA ASN A 48 5.37 10.86 -3.39
C ASN A 48 5.66 10.12 -2.09
N LYS A 49 5.09 10.56 -0.96
CA LYS A 49 5.20 9.83 0.30
C LYS A 49 4.57 8.44 0.20
N GLU A 50 3.42 8.32 -0.47
CA GLU A 50 2.79 7.01 -0.68
C GLU A 50 3.63 6.12 -1.60
N LEU A 51 4.28 6.68 -2.62
CA LEU A 51 5.20 5.92 -3.46
C LEU A 51 6.38 5.41 -2.64
N ILE A 52 6.93 6.23 -1.75
CA ILE A 52 8.02 5.82 -0.84
C ILE A 52 7.54 4.70 0.09
N ALA A 53 6.36 4.86 0.69
CA ALA A 53 5.81 3.86 1.60
C ALA A 53 5.60 2.52 0.89
N LEU A 54 5.08 2.54 -0.33
CA LEU A 54 4.87 1.32 -1.10
C LEU A 54 6.21 0.67 -1.49
N ALA A 55 7.21 1.46 -1.86
CA ALA A 55 8.55 0.91 -2.15
C ALA A 55 9.11 0.15 -0.96
N ILE A 56 8.97 0.71 0.24
CA ILE A 56 9.40 0.06 1.47
C ILE A 56 8.59 -1.22 1.72
N GLY A 57 7.27 -1.15 1.54
CA GLY A 57 6.40 -2.32 1.70
C GLY A 57 6.76 -3.46 0.77
N VAL A 58 7.10 -3.15 -0.48
CA VAL A 58 7.54 -4.13 -1.48
C VAL A 58 8.85 -4.80 -1.02
N THR A 59 9.84 -4.02 -0.59
CA THR A 59 11.13 -4.56 -0.17
C THR A 59 11.02 -5.32 1.16
N GLN A 60 10.05 -4.98 2.01
CA GLN A 60 9.78 -5.72 3.25
C GLN A 60 8.81 -6.88 3.07
N ARG A 61 8.40 -7.18 1.84
CA ARG A 61 7.54 -8.32 1.50
C ARG A 61 6.20 -8.26 2.24
N CYS A 62 5.57 -7.09 2.22
CA CYS A 62 4.34 -6.84 2.96
C CYS A 62 3.14 -6.77 2.00
N SER A 63 2.45 -7.91 1.80
CA SER A 63 1.29 -7.96 0.89
C SER A 63 0.15 -7.05 1.36
N GLY A 64 -0.07 -6.94 2.67
CA GLY A 64 -1.05 -6.00 3.23
C GLY A 64 -0.71 -4.56 2.88
N CYS A 65 0.55 -4.18 2.99
CA CYS A 65 1.03 -2.85 2.61
C CYS A 65 0.76 -2.58 1.12
N ILE A 66 1.02 -3.57 0.27
CA ILE A 66 0.75 -3.46 -1.16
C ILE A 66 -0.73 -3.16 -1.39
N GLY A 67 -1.61 -3.91 -0.74
CA GLY A 67 -3.04 -3.72 -0.89
C GLY A 67 -3.52 -2.34 -0.46
N PHE A 68 -3.09 -1.87 0.71
CA PHE A 68 -3.53 -0.57 1.23
C PHE A 68 -2.91 0.60 0.48
N HIS A 69 -1.61 0.54 0.17
CA HIS A 69 -0.92 1.67 -0.44
C HIS A 69 -1.23 1.83 -1.94
N THR A 70 -1.53 0.74 -2.66
CA THR A 70 -2.00 0.87 -4.06
C THR A 70 -3.33 1.61 -4.10
N LYS A 71 -4.24 1.34 -3.17
CA LYS A 71 -5.51 2.07 -3.06
C LYS A 71 -5.28 3.54 -2.78
N ALA A 72 -4.39 3.86 -1.84
CA ALA A 72 -4.07 5.24 -1.50
C ALA A 72 -3.47 5.98 -2.69
N LEU A 73 -2.58 5.34 -3.44
CA LEU A 73 -1.98 5.94 -4.63
C LEU A 73 -2.99 6.22 -5.72
N GLN A 74 -3.95 5.30 -5.93
CA GLN A 74 -5.01 5.54 -6.90
C GLN A 74 -5.80 6.80 -6.53
N LYS A 75 -6.15 6.95 -5.26
CA LYS A 75 -6.91 8.13 -4.78
C LYS A 75 -6.12 9.42 -4.93
N LEU A 76 -4.80 9.35 -4.85
CA LEU A 76 -3.91 10.52 -5.00
C LEU A 76 -3.56 10.80 -6.45
N GLY A 77 -4.10 10.05 -7.39
CA GLY A 77 -3.92 10.29 -8.80
C GLY A 77 -2.59 9.82 -9.37
N ALA A 78 -1.92 8.89 -8.70
CA ALA A 78 -0.70 8.30 -9.24
C ALA A 78 -1.00 7.55 -10.54
N THR A 79 -0.03 7.58 -11.45
CA THR A 79 -0.12 6.87 -12.72
C THR A 79 0.57 5.52 -12.62
N ARG A 80 0.18 4.60 -13.52
CA ARG A 80 0.85 3.31 -13.61
C ARG A 80 2.34 3.47 -13.95
N GLN A 81 2.67 4.46 -14.75
CA GLN A 81 4.08 4.72 -15.09
C GLN A 81 4.88 5.16 -13.85
N GLU A 82 4.31 6.02 -13.01
CA GLU A 82 4.95 6.40 -11.75
C GLU A 82 5.14 5.18 -10.85
N LEU A 83 4.14 4.31 -10.79
CA LEU A 83 4.23 3.07 -10.03
C LEU A 83 5.36 2.19 -10.55
N GLU A 84 5.45 2.00 -11.86
CA GLU A 84 6.48 1.16 -12.48
C GLU A 84 7.88 1.71 -12.22
N GLU A 85 8.06 3.02 -12.30
CA GLU A 85 9.37 3.62 -12.04
C GLU A 85 9.78 3.47 -10.58
N MET A 86 8.84 3.62 -9.66
CA MET A 86 9.10 3.37 -8.24
C MET A 86 9.48 1.90 -8.00
N LEU A 87 8.76 0.97 -8.65
CA LEU A 87 9.06 -0.46 -8.52
C LEU A 87 10.45 -0.80 -9.06
N GLY A 88 10.92 -0.08 -10.10
CA GLY A 88 12.29 -0.23 -10.58
C GLY A 88 13.32 0.06 -9.50
N ILE A 89 13.10 1.10 -8.71
CA ILE A 89 13.97 1.45 -7.59
C ILE A 89 13.91 0.36 -6.51
N ALA A 90 12.71 -0.11 -6.19
CA ALA A 90 12.53 -1.16 -5.19
C ALA A 90 13.27 -2.46 -5.59
N VAL A 91 13.22 -2.82 -6.87
CA VAL A 91 13.92 -3.99 -7.40
C VAL A 91 15.43 -3.78 -7.34
N TYR A 92 15.92 -2.58 -7.70
CA TYR A 92 17.34 -2.25 -7.60
C TYR A 92 17.87 -2.45 -6.18
N MET A 93 17.11 -1.97 -5.20
CA MET A 93 17.54 -2.01 -3.80
C MET A 93 17.26 -3.35 -3.12
N GLY A 94 16.18 -4.03 -3.51
CA GLY A 94 15.71 -5.25 -2.83
C GLY A 94 16.03 -6.56 -3.54
N GLY A 95 16.46 -6.51 -4.80
CA GLY A 95 16.84 -7.70 -5.54
C GLY A 95 15.68 -8.58 -5.99
N GLY A 96 15.97 -9.88 -6.21
CA GLY A 96 15.02 -10.86 -6.72
C GLY A 96 13.69 -10.93 -5.96
N PRO A 97 13.71 -11.01 -4.62
CA PRO A 97 12.44 -11.02 -3.88
C PRO A 97 11.59 -9.77 -4.11
N ALA A 98 12.20 -8.60 -4.23
CA ALA A 98 11.46 -7.37 -4.54
C ALA A 98 10.85 -7.44 -5.95
N LEU A 99 11.51 -8.07 -6.90
CA LEU A 99 10.94 -8.28 -8.24
C LEU A 99 9.66 -9.11 -8.17
N MET A 100 9.64 -10.16 -7.36
CA MET A 100 8.43 -10.99 -7.18
C MET A 100 7.30 -10.16 -6.57
N TYR A 101 7.59 -9.35 -5.58
CA TYR A 101 6.59 -8.47 -4.96
C TYR A 101 6.21 -7.29 -5.86
N ALA A 102 7.09 -6.86 -6.77
CA ALA A 102 6.72 -5.88 -7.79
C ALA A 102 5.65 -6.45 -8.73
N ALA A 103 5.76 -7.72 -9.12
CA ALA A 103 4.73 -8.40 -9.91
C ALA A 103 3.39 -8.41 -9.16
N GLU A 104 3.42 -8.73 -7.87
CA GLU A 104 2.23 -8.72 -7.02
C GLU A 104 1.61 -7.31 -6.95
N THR A 105 2.45 -6.28 -6.88
CA THR A 105 2.02 -4.88 -6.82
C THR A 105 1.35 -4.44 -8.11
N LEU A 106 1.91 -4.81 -9.26
CA LEU A 106 1.31 -4.50 -10.56
C LEU A 106 -0.04 -5.18 -10.71
N ASP A 107 -0.15 -6.43 -10.29
CA ASP A 107 -1.43 -7.14 -10.29
C ASP A 107 -2.46 -6.45 -9.39
N ALA A 108 -2.05 -6.04 -8.20
CA ALA A 108 -2.93 -5.32 -7.27
C ALA A 108 -3.45 -4.02 -7.88
N TRP A 109 -2.55 -3.25 -8.51
CA TRP A 109 -2.92 -2.01 -9.18
C TRP A 109 -3.93 -2.25 -10.29
N ASP A 110 -3.67 -3.23 -11.16
CA ASP A 110 -4.52 -3.51 -12.31
C ASP A 110 -5.91 -4.01 -11.91
N LYS A 111 -6.05 -4.57 -10.72
CA LYS A 111 -7.31 -5.09 -10.20
C LYS A 111 -8.06 -4.10 -9.31
N LEU A 112 -7.53 -2.90 -9.10
CA LEU A 112 -8.24 -1.90 -8.29
C LEU A 112 -9.57 -1.56 -8.94
N PRO A 113 -10.67 -1.53 -8.17
CA PRO A 113 -11.94 -1.07 -8.71
C PRO A 113 -11.88 0.43 -9.01
N PRO A 114 -12.73 0.94 -9.91
CA PRO A 114 -12.84 2.38 -10.13
C PRO A 114 -13.12 3.12 -8.83
N LEU A 115 -12.60 4.34 -8.69
CA LEU A 115 -12.78 5.15 -7.47
C LEU A 115 -14.25 5.33 -7.10
N THR A 116 -15.15 5.37 -8.08
CA THR A 116 -16.58 5.51 -7.85
C THR A 116 -17.20 4.29 -7.16
N GLN A 117 -16.51 3.15 -7.14
CA GLN A 117 -16.97 1.91 -6.50
C GLN A 117 -16.31 1.65 -5.15
N GLN A 118 -15.44 2.54 -4.72
CA GLN A 118 -14.76 2.41 -3.43
C GLN A 118 -15.51 3.23 -2.38
N ALA A 119 -15.84 2.59 -1.28
CA ALA A 119 -16.47 3.27 -0.16
C ALA A 119 -15.43 3.96 0.72
#